data_f7e9a161cb43b58e251528736e60f222
#
_entry.id   f7e9a161cb43b58e251528736e60f222
#
_cell.length_a   1.000
_cell.length_b   1.000
_cell.length_c   1.000
_cell.angle_alpha   90.00
_cell.angle_beta   90.00
_cell.angle_gamma   90.00
#
_symmetry.space_group_name_H-M   'P 1'
#
loop_
_entity.id
_entity.type
_entity.pdbx_description
1 polymer ?
#
loop_
_entity_poly.entity_id
_entity_poly.type
_entity_poly.pdbx_seq_one_letter_code
_entity_poly.pdbx_strand_id
1 'polypeptide(L)'
;NNKDEIINFIKKNKIKCVVDATHPFAVIISKNLNNACKEINIPLLLFERKSLINNTNNFVYIDNLKDINNVDLENKNILLAIGSRFLNDTANYYMNCKANVFTRVLPTYESITKAFRSCIRNSNVAILAPSKNNESILEKKLCDFWEIDYVLCRESGSYSQKNWERIVSGSKMKLFLVKRPKVKNDYSYSFNKYKNLIDHIIKTNIDF
;
A
#
# COMPACT_ATOMS: atom_id res chain seq x y z
N ASN A 1 -10.89 13.93 6.16
CA ASN A 1 -10.18 15.20 5.92
C ASN A 1 -10.50 15.67 4.51
N ASN A 2 -11.37 16.65 4.39
CA ASN A 2 -11.66 17.34 3.14
C ASN A 2 -10.67 18.52 2.94
N LYS A 3 -10.72 19.16 1.79
CA LYS A 3 -9.85 20.28 1.44
C LYS A 3 -9.95 21.43 2.46
N ASP A 4 -11.17 21.80 2.86
CA ASP A 4 -11.43 22.95 3.73
C ASP A 4 -10.90 22.74 5.16
N GLU A 5 -11.04 21.53 5.69
CA GLU A 5 -10.42 21.13 6.98
C GLU A 5 -8.90 21.27 6.94
N ILE A 6 -8.27 20.87 5.81
CA ILE A 6 -6.81 20.99 5.62
C ILE A 6 -6.42 22.48 5.58
N ILE A 7 -7.13 23.32 4.82
CA ILE A 7 -6.88 24.77 4.74
C ILE A 7 -6.99 25.41 6.13
N ASN A 8 -8.06 25.12 6.85
CA ASN A 8 -8.29 25.64 8.20
C ASN A 8 -7.16 25.23 9.16
N PHE A 9 -6.73 23.97 9.08
CA PHE A 9 -5.62 23.48 9.90
C PHE A 9 -4.30 24.19 9.58
N ILE A 10 -3.97 24.36 8.30
CA ILE A 10 -2.77 25.07 7.83
C ILE A 10 -2.77 26.51 8.33
N LYS A 11 -3.88 27.25 8.13
CA LYS A 11 -4.01 28.65 8.54
C LYS A 11 -3.94 28.82 10.06
N LYS A 12 -4.69 28.00 10.81
CA LYS A 12 -4.69 28.02 12.28
C LYS A 12 -3.32 27.80 12.89
N ASN A 13 -2.53 26.90 12.31
CA ASN A 13 -1.20 26.55 12.81
C ASN A 13 -0.06 27.32 12.10
N LYS A 14 -0.37 28.30 11.24
CA LYS A 14 0.60 29.12 10.50
C LYS A 14 1.64 28.28 9.72
N ILE A 15 1.20 27.15 9.16
CA ILE A 15 2.08 26.23 8.42
C ILE A 15 2.56 26.90 7.14
N LYS A 16 3.87 26.87 6.90
CA LYS A 16 4.53 27.48 5.74
C LYS A 16 4.81 26.52 4.59
N CYS A 17 4.83 25.21 4.87
CA CYS A 17 5.10 24.16 3.89
C CYS A 17 4.40 22.88 4.31
N VAL A 18 3.94 22.10 3.35
CA VAL A 18 3.33 20.78 3.60
C VAL A 18 4.17 19.71 2.92
N VAL A 19 4.42 18.61 3.62
CA VAL A 19 5.06 17.41 3.06
C VAL A 19 4.03 16.30 2.94
N ASP A 20 3.70 15.91 1.72
CA ASP A 20 2.92 14.70 1.46
C ASP A 20 3.83 13.47 1.55
N ALA A 21 3.78 12.79 2.69
CA ALA A 21 4.45 11.51 2.93
C ALA A 21 3.44 10.37 3.07
N THR A 22 2.26 10.53 2.50
CA THR A 22 1.17 9.54 2.60
C THR A 22 1.50 8.26 1.86
N HIS A 23 0.69 7.23 2.07
CA HIS A 23 0.84 5.97 1.35
C HIS A 23 0.57 6.19 -0.15
N PRO A 24 1.36 5.63 -1.10
CA PRO A 24 1.19 5.86 -2.55
C PRO A 24 -0.23 5.60 -3.09
N PHE A 25 -1.01 4.78 -2.40
CA PHE A 25 -2.42 4.49 -2.72
C PHE A 25 -3.43 5.40 -2.01
N ALA A 26 -2.97 6.40 -1.27
CA ALA A 26 -3.83 7.36 -0.57
C ALA A 26 -4.23 8.55 -1.46
N VAL A 27 -4.67 8.29 -2.69
CA VAL A 27 -4.92 9.26 -3.76
C VAL A 27 -5.83 10.41 -3.33
N ILE A 28 -6.88 10.11 -2.55
CA ILE A 28 -7.86 11.13 -2.13
C ILE A 28 -7.22 12.19 -1.24
N ILE A 29 -6.44 11.79 -0.24
CA ILE A 29 -5.79 12.75 0.66
C ILE A 29 -4.71 13.54 -0.05
N SER A 30 -3.89 12.91 -0.91
CA SER A 30 -2.89 13.60 -1.72
C SER A 30 -3.53 14.65 -2.65
N LYS A 31 -4.66 14.33 -3.27
CA LYS A 31 -5.42 15.28 -4.07
C LYS A 31 -5.97 16.45 -3.23
N ASN A 32 -6.50 16.15 -2.05
CA ASN A 32 -7.01 17.19 -1.15
C ASN A 32 -5.88 18.11 -0.65
N LEU A 33 -4.71 17.56 -0.32
CA LEU A 33 -3.52 18.34 0.04
C LEU A 33 -3.08 19.23 -1.12
N ASN A 34 -3.00 18.70 -2.34
CA ASN A 34 -2.64 19.46 -3.53
C ASN A 34 -3.60 20.65 -3.75
N ASN A 35 -4.91 20.39 -3.71
CA ASN A 35 -5.90 21.43 -3.90
C ASN A 35 -5.87 22.48 -2.79
N ALA A 36 -5.69 22.07 -1.54
CA ALA A 36 -5.60 22.98 -0.40
C ALA A 36 -4.35 23.88 -0.49
N CYS A 37 -3.18 23.29 -0.72
CA CYS A 37 -1.92 24.04 -0.80
C CYS A 37 -1.92 25.01 -2.00
N LYS A 38 -2.48 24.60 -3.13
CA LYS A 38 -2.63 25.47 -4.31
C LYS A 38 -3.52 26.67 -4.04
N GLU A 39 -4.66 26.49 -3.36
CA GLU A 39 -5.60 27.56 -3.06
C GLU A 39 -5.03 28.63 -2.13
N ILE A 40 -4.20 28.23 -1.17
CA ILE A 40 -3.60 29.16 -0.21
C ILE A 40 -2.14 29.50 -0.51
N ASN A 41 -1.65 29.09 -1.70
CA ASN A 41 -0.32 29.37 -2.22
C ASN A 41 0.82 28.94 -1.27
N ILE A 42 0.74 27.72 -0.74
CA ILE A 42 1.77 27.12 0.13
C ILE A 42 2.47 25.99 -0.62
N PRO A 43 3.82 25.88 -0.52
CA PRO A 43 4.56 24.80 -1.13
C PRO A 43 4.09 23.41 -0.65
N LEU A 44 3.87 22.50 -1.60
CA LEU A 44 3.60 21.10 -1.35
C LEU A 44 4.78 20.27 -1.85
N LEU A 45 5.46 19.59 -0.95
CA LEU A 45 6.57 18.70 -1.24
C LEU A 45 6.10 17.24 -1.22
N LEU A 46 6.60 16.42 -2.13
CA LEU A 46 6.36 14.99 -2.11
C LEU A 46 7.55 14.25 -1.47
N PHE A 47 7.27 13.43 -0.47
CA PHE A 47 8.21 12.43 0.01
C PHE A 47 7.73 11.03 -0.36
N GLU A 48 8.29 10.46 -1.42
CA GLU A 48 7.88 9.17 -1.93
C GLU A 48 8.98 8.11 -1.78
N ARG A 49 8.61 6.94 -1.26
CA ARG A 49 9.52 5.79 -1.20
C ARG A 49 9.84 5.32 -2.61
N LYS A 50 11.10 4.96 -2.86
CA LYS A 50 11.49 4.38 -4.16
C LYS A 50 10.60 3.20 -4.49
N SER A 51 10.16 3.14 -5.75
CA SER A 51 9.64 1.91 -6.32
C SER A 51 10.79 0.91 -6.41
N LEU A 52 10.59 -0.29 -5.89
CA LEU A 52 11.55 -1.38 -5.92
C LEU A 52 11.05 -2.37 -6.98
N ILE A 53 11.15 -2.00 -8.25
CA ILE A 53 10.81 -2.91 -9.33
C ILE A 53 11.98 -3.88 -9.50
N ASN A 54 11.83 -5.10 -9.01
CA ASN A 54 12.71 -6.20 -9.32
C ASN A 54 12.03 -7.08 -10.38
N ASN A 55 12.57 -7.13 -11.57
CA ASN A 55 12.09 -8.04 -12.60
C ASN A 55 12.58 -9.47 -12.28
N THR A 56 11.73 -10.23 -11.64
CA THR A 56 11.90 -11.69 -11.48
C THR A 56 10.74 -12.39 -12.17
N ASN A 57 10.97 -13.62 -12.63
CA ASN A 57 9.94 -14.42 -13.30
C ASN A 57 8.70 -14.70 -12.43
N ASN A 58 8.82 -14.50 -11.11
CA ASN A 58 7.75 -14.75 -10.16
C ASN A 58 6.89 -13.50 -9.86
N PHE A 59 7.22 -12.32 -10.41
CA PHE A 59 6.48 -11.08 -10.15
C PHE A 59 5.68 -10.68 -11.37
N VAL A 60 4.39 -10.45 -11.17
CA VAL A 60 3.46 -9.98 -12.19
C VAL A 60 2.92 -8.62 -11.76
N TYR A 61 3.17 -7.59 -12.56
CA TYR A 61 2.67 -6.24 -12.31
C TYR A 61 1.29 -6.06 -12.92
N ILE A 62 0.32 -5.66 -12.11
CA ILE A 62 -1.06 -5.45 -12.50
C ILE A 62 -1.48 -4.00 -12.23
N ASP A 63 -2.41 -3.47 -13.02
CA ASP A 63 -2.82 -2.06 -12.88
C ASP A 63 -3.89 -1.87 -11.78
N ASN A 64 -4.69 -2.88 -11.50
CA ASN A 64 -5.69 -2.84 -10.43
C ASN A 64 -5.85 -4.20 -9.72
N LEU A 65 -6.56 -4.21 -8.60
CA LEU A 65 -6.73 -5.38 -7.72
C LEU A 65 -7.47 -6.57 -8.37
N LYS A 66 -8.13 -6.37 -9.51
CA LYS A 66 -8.95 -7.38 -10.20
C LYS A 66 -8.40 -7.71 -11.60
N ASP A 67 -7.24 -7.16 -11.95
CA ASP A 67 -6.66 -7.27 -13.29
C ASP A 67 -5.71 -8.47 -13.40
N ILE A 68 -6.22 -9.66 -13.08
CA ILE A 68 -5.49 -10.92 -13.24
C ILE A 68 -6.11 -11.69 -14.42
N ASN A 69 -6.09 -11.04 -15.58
CA ASN A 69 -6.55 -11.65 -16.81
C ASN A 69 -5.54 -12.74 -17.24
N ASN A 70 -6.06 -13.87 -17.73
CA ASN A 70 -5.28 -15.00 -18.24
C ASN A 70 -4.55 -15.87 -17.18
N VAL A 71 -4.90 -15.77 -15.91
CA VAL A 71 -4.43 -16.71 -14.89
C VAL A 71 -5.59 -17.60 -14.47
N ASP A 72 -5.42 -18.90 -14.61
CA ASP A 72 -6.38 -19.85 -14.05
C ASP A 72 -6.27 -19.85 -12.52
N LEU A 73 -7.32 -19.41 -11.86
CA LEU A 73 -7.41 -19.30 -10.42
C LEU A 73 -8.31 -20.39 -9.79
N GLU A 74 -8.90 -21.25 -10.60
CA GLU A 74 -9.77 -22.32 -10.09
C GLU A 74 -8.99 -23.23 -9.13
N ASN A 75 -9.53 -23.40 -7.93
CA ASN A 75 -8.92 -24.16 -6.84
C ASN A 75 -7.53 -23.68 -6.38
N LYS A 76 -7.13 -22.45 -6.74
CA LYS A 76 -5.86 -21.85 -6.31
C LYS A 76 -6.02 -21.11 -4.99
N ASN A 77 -4.99 -21.16 -4.16
CA ASN A 77 -4.93 -20.45 -2.89
C ASN A 77 -4.28 -19.08 -3.06
N ILE A 78 -5.07 -18.01 -2.88
CA ILE A 78 -4.59 -16.64 -3.02
C ILE A 78 -4.60 -15.89 -1.68
N LEU A 79 -3.46 -15.32 -1.31
CA LEU A 79 -3.31 -14.48 -0.13
C LEU A 79 -3.46 -13.00 -0.47
N LEU A 80 -4.47 -12.35 0.06
CA LEU A 80 -4.70 -10.92 -0.08
C LEU A 80 -3.94 -10.15 0.99
N ALA A 81 -2.77 -9.60 0.66
CA ALA A 81 -1.93 -8.74 1.50
C ALA A 81 -2.10 -7.25 1.15
N ILE A 82 -3.34 -6.83 0.89
CA ILE A 82 -3.69 -5.49 0.35
C ILE A 82 -4.20 -4.50 1.41
N GLY A 83 -4.30 -4.94 2.67
CA GLY A 83 -4.96 -4.20 3.75
C GLY A 83 -6.47 -4.33 3.72
N SER A 84 -7.15 -3.82 4.75
CA SER A 84 -8.58 -4.10 4.99
C SER A 84 -9.56 -3.26 4.18
N ARG A 85 -9.11 -2.14 3.57
CA ARG A 85 -10.03 -1.16 2.94
C ARG A 85 -10.81 -1.73 1.73
N PHE A 86 -10.14 -2.52 0.90
CA PHE A 86 -10.72 -3.10 -0.33
C PHE A 86 -10.87 -4.61 -0.23
N LEU A 87 -10.75 -5.15 0.99
CA LEU A 87 -10.64 -6.58 1.21
C LEU A 87 -11.88 -7.33 0.74
N ASN A 88 -13.07 -6.90 1.15
CA ASN A 88 -14.32 -7.59 0.83
C ASN A 88 -14.59 -7.66 -0.68
N ASP A 89 -14.48 -6.53 -1.37
CA ASP A 89 -14.75 -6.46 -2.82
C ASP A 89 -13.72 -7.25 -3.63
N THR A 90 -12.47 -7.26 -3.16
CA THR A 90 -11.39 -8.02 -3.80
C THR A 90 -11.56 -9.52 -3.54
N ALA A 91 -11.92 -9.91 -2.31
CA ALA A 91 -12.17 -11.30 -1.96
C ALA A 91 -13.35 -11.88 -2.75
N ASN A 92 -14.47 -11.17 -2.84
CA ASN A 92 -15.63 -11.58 -3.65
C ASN A 92 -15.23 -11.81 -5.11
N TYR A 93 -14.43 -10.92 -5.69
CA TYR A 93 -13.96 -11.09 -7.06
C TYR A 93 -13.19 -12.41 -7.24
N TYR A 94 -12.21 -12.70 -6.38
CA TYR A 94 -11.40 -13.92 -6.48
C TYR A 94 -12.18 -15.18 -6.16
N MET A 95 -13.12 -15.13 -5.22
CA MET A 95 -14.04 -16.25 -4.95
C MET A 95 -14.93 -16.58 -6.15
N ASN A 96 -15.39 -15.56 -6.87
CA ASN A 96 -16.14 -15.77 -8.11
C ASN A 96 -15.27 -16.39 -9.23
N CYS A 97 -13.97 -16.21 -9.17
CA CYS A 97 -12.99 -16.94 -10.00
C CYS A 97 -12.68 -18.35 -9.47
N LYS A 98 -13.45 -18.86 -8.48
CA LYS A 98 -13.28 -20.15 -7.82
C LYS A 98 -11.95 -20.32 -7.08
N ALA A 99 -11.29 -19.23 -6.69
CA ALA A 99 -10.10 -19.25 -5.84
C ALA A 99 -10.46 -19.42 -4.36
N ASN A 100 -9.58 -20.09 -3.61
CA ASN A 100 -9.60 -20.09 -2.16
C ASN A 100 -8.91 -18.82 -1.66
N VAL A 101 -9.63 -17.97 -0.94
CA VAL A 101 -9.13 -16.67 -0.53
C VAL A 101 -8.70 -16.67 0.93
N PHE A 102 -7.50 -16.18 1.16
CA PHE A 102 -6.87 -15.98 2.46
C PHE A 102 -6.49 -14.52 2.62
N THR A 103 -6.36 -14.04 3.85
CA THR A 103 -5.91 -12.66 4.08
C THR A 103 -5.05 -12.55 5.33
N ARG A 104 -4.15 -11.55 5.28
CA ARG A 104 -3.42 -11.08 6.44
C ARG A 104 -3.73 -9.62 6.67
N VAL A 105 -4.21 -9.28 7.87
CA VAL A 105 -4.54 -7.92 8.28
C VAL A 105 -3.71 -7.48 9.48
N LEU A 106 -3.60 -6.17 9.66
CA LEU A 106 -2.91 -5.59 10.81
C LEU A 106 -3.72 -5.81 12.11
N PRO A 107 -3.07 -5.92 13.29
CA PRO A 107 -3.72 -6.04 14.58
C PRO A 107 -4.30 -4.69 15.06
N THR A 108 -5.19 -4.12 14.27
CA THR A 108 -5.94 -2.91 14.60
C THR A 108 -7.44 -3.22 14.61
N TYR A 109 -8.18 -2.58 15.50
CA TYR A 109 -9.63 -2.77 15.61
C TYR A 109 -10.34 -2.66 14.25
N GLU A 110 -10.03 -1.63 13.49
CA GLU A 110 -10.63 -1.41 12.17
C GLU A 110 -10.31 -2.54 11.18
N SER A 111 -9.04 -2.98 11.12
CA SER A 111 -8.63 -4.03 10.20
C SER A 111 -9.23 -5.38 10.55
N ILE A 112 -9.26 -5.72 11.82
CA ILE A 112 -9.87 -6.94 12.36
C ILE A 112 -11.37 -6.95 12.05
N THR A 113 -12.08 -5.89 12.41
CA THR A 113 -13.53 -5.78 12.17
C THR A 113 -13.86 -5.91 10.69
N LYS A 114 -13.11 -5.25 9.79
CA LYS A 114 -13.33 -5.37 8.35
C LYS A 114 -13.04 -6.77 7.81
N ALA A 115 -12.01 -7.45 8.33
CA ALA A 115 -11.69 -8.80 7.90
C ALA A 115 -12.80 -9.79 8.31
N PHE A 116 -13.25 -9.76 9.55
CA PHE A 116 -14.32 -10.64 10.04
C PHE A 116 -15.72 -10.33 9.49
N ARG A 117 -15.94 -9.13 8.96
CA ARG A 117 -17.16 -8.76 8.23
C ARG A 117 -17.08 -9.03 6.73
N SER A 118 -15.94 -9.47 6.22
CA SER A 118 -15.78 -9.82 4.81
C SER A 118 -16.34 -11.22 4.52
N CYS A 119 -16.41 -11.58 3.24
CA CYS A 119 -16.82 -12.92 2.81
C CYS A 119 -15.77 -14.01 3.09
N ILE A 120 -14.57 -13.67 3.58
CA ILE A 120 -13.50 -14.62 3.85
C ILE A 120 -13.82 -15.43 5.10
N ARG A 121 -13.62 -16.76 5.04
CA ARG A 121 -13.78 -17.62 6.21
C ARG A 121 -12.84 -17.20 7.33
N ASN A 122 -13.30 -17.19 8.58
CA ASN A 122 -12.49 -16.79 9.73
C ASN A 122 -11.18 -17.60 9.88
N SER A 123 -11.19 -18.88 9.51
CA SER A 123 -10.00 -19.74 9.47
C SER A 123 -8.93 -19.28 8.47
N ASN A 124 -9.32 -18.47 7.50
CA ASN A 124 -8.46 -17.96 6.43
C ASN A 124 -7.99 -16.53 6.70
N VAL A 125 -8.22 -16.02 7.92
CA VAL A 125 -7.82 -14.67 8.34
C VAL A 125 -6.68 -14.77 9.34
N ALA A 126 -5.51 -14.19 9.00
CA ALA A 126 -4.41 -14.01 9.93
C ALA A 126 -4.33 -12.55 10.40
N ILE A 127 -4.20 -12.36 11.71
CA ILE A 127 -3.97 -11.07 12.34
C ILE A 127 -2.49 -10.99 12.69
N LEU A 128 -1.70 -10.30 11.85
CA LEU A 128 -0.25 -10.29 11.98
C LEU A 128 0.33 -8.95 11.54
N ALA A 129 1.14 -8.33 12.40
CA ALA A 129 1.97 -7.18 12.02
C ALA A 129 3.11 -7.63 11.09
N PRO A 130 3.51 -6.82 10.08
CA PRO A 130 4.64 -7.16 9.23
C PRO A 130 5.92 -7.22 10.05
N SER A 131 6.73 -8.24 9.83
CA SER A 131 8.05 -8.34 10.44
C SER A 131 8.93 -7.17 10.02
N LYS A 132 9.58 -6.53 11.01
CA LYS A 132 10.54 -5.43 10.77
C LYS A 132 11.97 -5.95 10.55
N ASN A 133 12.26 -7.16 10.99
CA ASN A 133 13.62 -7.73 11.09
C ASN A 133 14.00 -8.58 9.89
N ASN A 134 13.61 -8.24 8.68
CA ASN A 134 14.02 -8.95 7.46
C ASN A 134 13.83 -10.49 7.43
N GLU A 135 13.24 -11.09 8.44
CA GLU A 135 13.17 -12.55 8.55
C GLU A 135 11.91 -13.14 7.92
N SER A 136 10.78 -12.40 7.97
CA SER A 136 9.48 -12.79 7.38
C SER A 136 9.07 -14.26 7.65
N ILE A 137 9.56 -14.83 8.76
CA ILE A 137 9.44 -16.27 9.08
C ILE A 137 7.96 -16.63 9.27
N LEU A 138 7.23 -15.79 10.02
CA LEU A 138 5.81 -16.05 10.30
C LEU A 138 4.97 -15.98 9.03
N GLU A 139 5.20 -14.95 8.21
CA GLU A 139 4.51 -14.79 6.93
C GLU A 139 4.82 -15.96 5.99
N LYS A 140 6.07 -16.42 5.95
CA LYS A 140 6.46 -17.59 5.14
C LYS A 140 5.77 -18.86 5.64
N LYS A 141 5.83 -19.14 6.95
CA LYS A 141 5.16 -20.32 7.54
C LYS A 141 3.65 -20.29 7.32
N LEU A 142 3.05 -19.11 7.34
CA LEU A 142 1.63 -18.94 7.05
C LEU A 142 1.32 -19.29 5.59
N CYS A 143 2.17 -18.87 4.64
CA CYS A 143 2.02 -19.24 3.24
C CYS A 143 2.19 -20.76 3.04
N ASP A 144 3.17 -21.37 3.70
CA ASP A 144 3.40 -22.82 3.64
C ASP A 144 2.20 -23.58 4.24
N PHE A 145 1.67 -23.15 5.39
CA PHE A 145 0.52 -23.76 6.06
C PHE A 145 -0.77 -23.68 5.25
N TRP A 146 -0.98 -22.56 4.54
CA TRP A 146 -2.15 -22.35 3.69
C TRP A 146 -1.91 -22.80 2.23
N GLU A 147 -0.77 -23.39 1.92
CA GLU A 147 -0.40 -23.84 0.57
C GLU A 147 -0.65 -22.75 -0.48
N ILE A 148 -0.18 -21.53 -0.21
CA ILE A 148 -0.44 -20.36 -1.05
C ILE A 148 0.22 -20.49 -2.42
N ASP A 149 -0.56 -20.36 -3.49
CA ASP A 149 -0.07 -20.29 -4.88
C ASP A 149 0.27 -18.85 -5.28
N TYR A 150 -0.55 -17.88 -4.85
CA TYR A 150 -0.47 -16.48 -5.26
C TYR A 150 -0.52 -15.53 -4.07
N VAL A 151 0.32 -14.52 -4.07
CA VAL A 151 0.23 -13.39 -3.14
C VAL A 151 -0.16 -12.14 -3.92
N LEU A 152 -1.22 -11.45 -3.50
CA LEU A 152 -1.61 -10.15 -4.04
C LEU A 152 -1.22 -9.05 -3.07
N CYS A 153 -0.33 -8.15 -3.47
CA CYS A 153 0.01 -6.99 -2.66
C CYS A 153 0.12 -5.71 -3.49
N ARG A 154 0.26 -4.58 -2.81
CA ARG A 154 0.35 -3.25 -3.44
C ARG A 154 1.81 -2.77 -3.46
N GLU A 155 2.23 -2.13 -4.55
CA GLU A 155 3.53 -1.48 -4.69
C GLU A 155 3.65 -0.28 -3.75
N SER A 156 3.94 -0.54 -2.49
CA SER A 156 3.99 0.47 -1.43
C SER A 156 5.38 1.01 -1.14
N GLY A 157 6.44 0.31 -1.58
CA GLY A 157 7.82 0.57 -1.18
C GLY A 157 8.09 0.31 0.31
N SER A 158 7.19 -0.37 1.01
CA SER A 158 7.27 -0.63 2.45
C SER A 158 7.99 -1.94 2.78
N TYR A 159 8.31 -2.14 4.06
CA TYR A 159 8.80 -3.43 4.55
C TYR A 159 7.86 -4.59 4.24
N SER A 160 6.55 -4.36 4.29
CA SER A 160 5.56 -5.40 3.96
C SER A 160 5.70 -5.89 2.52
N GLN A 161 5.87 -4.99 1.55
CA GLN A 161 6.12 -5.36 0.16
C GLN A 161 7.42 -6.16 0.03
N LYS A 162 8.52 -5.65 0.60
CA LYS A 162 9.83 -6.32 0.57
C LYS A 162 9.78 -7.73 1.17
N ASN A 163 9.00 -7.92 2.23
CA ASN A 163 8.80 -9.23 2.83
C ASN A 163 8.14 -10.20 1.86
N TRP A 164 7.06 -9.78 1.18
CA TRP A 164 6.39 -10.61 0.18
C TRP A 164 7.29 -10.91 -1.02
N GLU A 165 8.01 -9.92 -1.53
CA GLU A 165 8.99 -10.12 -2.61
C GLU A 165 10.03 -11.17 -2.24
N ARG A 166 10.58 -11.11 -1.01
CA ARG A 166 11.56 -12.09 -0.53
C ARG A 166 10.98 -13.49 -0.39
N ILE A 167 9.78 -13.62 0.20
CA ILE A 167 9.12 -14.92 0.39
C ILE A 167 8.85 -15.57 -0.96
N VAL A 168 8.33 -14.82 -1.91
CA VAL A 168 7.97 -15.31 -3.24
C VAL A 168 9.21 -15.64 -4.07
N SER A 169 10.27 -14.82 -4.03
CA SER A 169 11.52 -15.06 -4.78
C SER A 169 12.17 -16.41 -4.42
N GLY A 170 11.99 -16.91 -3.21
CA GLY A 170 12.53 -18.19 -2.75
C GLY A 170 11.54 -19.36 -2.84
N SER A 171 10.47 -19.26 -3.62
CA SER A 171 9.37 -20.22 -3.65
C SER A 171 8.81 -20.46 -5.05
N LYS A 172 7.82 -21.37 -5.15
CA LYS A 172 7.03 -21.58 -6.38
C LYS A 172 5.86 -20.61 -6.52
N MET A 173 5.57 -19.81 -5.49
CA MET A 173 4.50 -18.84 -5.50
C MET A 173 4.75 -17.73 -6.54
N LYS A 174 3.67 -17.07 -6.98
CA LYS A 174 3.76 -15.84 -7.77
C LYS A 174 3.25 -14.65 -6.98
N LEU A 175 3.86 -13.49 -7.20
CA LEU A 175 3.46 -12.23 -6.60
C LEU A 175 2.75 -11.37 -7.63
N PHE A 176 1.48 -11.07 -7.40
CA PHE A 176 0.76 -10.02 -8.11
C PHE A 176 0.97 -8.69 -7.38
N LEU A 177 1.64 -7.77 -8.04
CA LEU A 177 1.99 -6.47 -7.49
C LEU A 177 1.18 -5.38 -8.17
N VAL A 178 0.22 -4.82 -7.44
CA VAL A 178 -0.60 -3.72 -7.96
C VAL A 178 0.27 -2.47 -8.05
N LYS A 179 0.43 -1.95 -9.26
CA LYS A 179 1.19 -0.73 -9.52
C LYS A 179 0.62 0.47 -8.78
N ARG A 180 1.48 1.42 -8.46
CA ARG A 180 1.05 2.70 -7.89
C ARG A 180 0.12 3.43 -8.83
N PRO A 181 -0.99 4.01 -8.34
CA PRO A 181 -1.83 4.86 -9.17
C PRO A 181 -1.05 6.08 -9.65
N LYS A 182 -1.17 6.40 -10.93
CA LYS A 182 -0.60 7.62 -11.50
C LYS A 182 -1.46 8.81 -11.07
N VAL A 183 -0.99 9.59 -10.11
CA VAL A 183 -1.66 10.81 -9.65
C VAL A 183 -0.94 12.01 -10.23
N LYS A 184 -1.68 12.88 -10.93
CA LYS A 184 -1.16 14.17 -11.39
C LYS A 184 -1.42 15.21 -10.30
N ASN A 185 -0.44 15.47 -9.45
CA ASN A 185 -0.45 16.55 -8.47
C ASN A 185 0.68 17.52 -8.79
N ASP A 186 0.46 18.79 -8.48
CA ASP A 186 1.45 19.86 -8.68
C ASP A 186 2.35 19.96 -7.44
N TYR A 187 3.27 19.03 -7.29
CA TYR A 187 4.27 19.10 -6.24
C TYR A 187 5.38 20.07 -6.64
N SER A 188 5.77 20.96 -5.71
CA SER A 188 6.90 21.87 -5.92
C SER A 188 8.21 21.12 -6.10
N TYR A 189 8.42 20.08 -5.29
CA TYR A 189 9.59 19.18 -5.36
C TYR A 189 9.20 17.77 -4.88
N SER A 190 9.98 16.78 -5.34
CA SER A 190 9.83 15.36 -4.95
C SER A 190 11.13 14.80 -4.41
N PHE A 191 11.05 14.08 -3.30
CA PHE A 191 12.20 13.49 -2.61
C PHE A 191 11.96 12.02 -2.29
N ASN A 192 13.03 11.23 -2.33
CA ASN A 192 13.02 9.82 -1.93
C ASN A 192 14.03 9.47 -0.82
N LYS A 193 14.80 10.47 -0.36
CA LYS A 193 15.72 10.40 0.77
C LYS A 193 15.41 11.49 1.77
N TYR A 194 15.31 11.14 3.05
CA TYR A 194 15.05 12.10 4.14
C TYR A 194 16.05 13.23 4.18
N LYS A 195 17.35 12.92 4.01
CA LYS A 195 18.41 13.93 4.01
C LYS A 195 18.13 15.03 2.98
N ASN A 196 17.82 14.65 1.75
CA ASN A 196 17.58 15.63 0.68
C ASN A 196 16.34 16.51 0.95
N LEU A 197 15.28 15.93 1.53
CA LEU A 197 14.10 16.68 1.94
C LEU A 197 14.44 17.70 3.04
N ILE A 198 15.14 17.26 4.08
CA ILE A 198 15.54 18.13 5.20
C ILE A 198 16.49 19.24 4.70
N ASP A 199 17.51 18.90 3.93
CA ASP A 199 18.45 19.87 3.35
C ASP A 199 17.72 20.92 2.49
N HIS A 200 16.69 20.50 1.74
CA HIS A 200 15.87 21.42 0.94
C HIS A 200 15.08 22.38 1.83
N ILE A 201 14.39 21.88 2.86
CA ILE A 201 13.59 22.70 3.78
C ILE A 201 14.47 23.73 4.50
N ILE A 202 15.66 23.33 4.95
CA ILE A 202 16.61 24.25 5.62
C ILE A 202 17.11 25.32 4.65
N LYS A 203 17.51 24.94 3.42
CA LYS A 203 18.07 25.87 2.43
C LYS A 203 17.05 26.90 1.91
N THR A 204 15.78 26.55 1.88
CA THR A 204 14.73 27.43 1.39
C THR A 204 14.22 28.42 2.44
N ASN A 205 14.87 28.50 3.62
CA ASN A 205 14.47 29.37 4.73
C ASN A 205 12.95 29.32 4.97
N ILE A 206 12.39 28.14 4.91
CA ILE A 206 11.04 27.92 5.40
C ILE A 206 11.15 28.01 6.92
N ASP A 207 11.09 29.24 7.45
CA ASP A 207 11.16 29.51 8.87
C ASP A 207 10.09 28.70 9.61
N PHE A 208 10.54 27.87 10.53
CA PHE A 208 9.68 27.07 11.42
C PHE A 208 9.09 27.92 12.53
#